data_8537f11eba4b359fba7dda1d2b357d3c
#
_entry.id   8537f11eba4b359fba7dda1d2b357d3c
#
_cell.length_a   1.000
_cell.length_b   1.000
_cell.length_c   1.000
_cell.angle_alpha   90.00
_cell.angle_beta   90.00
_cell.angle_gamma   90.00
#
_symmetry.space_group_name_H-M   'P 1'
#
loop_
_entity.id
_entity.type
_entity.pdbx_description
1 polymer ?
#
loop_
_entity_poly.entity_id
_entity_poly.type
_entity_poly.pdbx_seq_one_letter_code
_entity_poly.pdbx_strand_id
1 'polypeptide(L)'
;QPSPEMFALGYATYRHVVPGLFVVQGGLDAGGAFLDWTAQMLGLEPASERVGQLLALAAEAAPGAEGVVALPYLLGKGVPHRAPEARALFAGLELRHGRKEVARAAVEATAYWLRSNLDALRALLGATPNAMIGTGRGNRAALVAQIKADVAGLPFVVPEIEEGTALGAALLAGIGVGVFASAADAPASVRAGNACYAPDATAHAAYEQHYAA
;
A
#
# COMPACT_ATOMS: atom_id res chain seq x y z
N GLN A 1 -16.38 15.57 5.53
CA GLN A 1 -15.69 16.86 5.67
C GLN A 1 -14.45 16.68 6.53
N PRO A 2 -13.39 17.51 6.35
CA PRO A 2 -12.23 17.51 7.23
C PRO A 2 -12.64 17.67 8.69
N SER A 3 -11.98 16.94 9.59
CA SER A 3 -12.24 17.04 11.04
C SER A 3 -10.94 17.37 11.80
N PRO A 4 -11.03 17.95 13.01
CA PRO A 4 -9.86 18.19 13.87
C PRO A 4 -9.09 16.91 14.19
N GLU A 5 -9.78 15.78 14.32
CA GLU A 5 -9.20 14.47 14.62
C GLU A 5 -8.34 13.96 13.45
N MET A 6 -8.77 14.16 12.18
CA MET A 6 -7.96 13.84 11.00
C MET A 6 -6.65 14.62 11.02
N PHE A 7 -6.72 15.91 11.36
CA PHE A 7 -5.54 16.76 11.46
C PHE A 7 -4.62 16.34 12.60
N ALA A 8 -5.17 15.99 13.77
CA ALA A 8 -4.41 15.50 14.92
C ALA A 8 -3.63 14.21 14.63
N LEU A 9 -4.19 13.33 13.77
CA LEU A 9 -3.50 12.13 13.29
C LEU A 9 -2.47 12.41 12.17
N GLY A 10 -2.39 13.65 11.68
CA GLY A 10 -1.45 14.09 10.67
C GLY A 10 -1.92 13.90 9.22
N TYR A 11 -3.19 13.58 9.00
CA TYR A 11 -3.74 13.45 7.64
C TYR A 11 -3.86 14.82 6.97
N ALA A 12 -3.39 14.89 5.72
CA ALA A 12 -3.68 16.02 4.85
C ALA A 12 -5.05 15.83 4.19
N THR A 13 -5.83 16.89 4.12
CA THR A 13 -7.17 16.86 3.51
C THR A 13 -7.31 17.97 2.48
N TYR A 14 -7.75 17.59 1.28
CA TYR A 14 -7.92 18.50 0.14
C TYR A 14 -9.32 18.40 -0.44
N ARG A 15 -9.76 19.46 -1.11
CA ARG A 15 -10.93 19.36 -2.00
C ARG A 15 -10.58 18.46 -3.17
N HIS A 16 -11.44 17.49 -3.47
CA HIS A 16 -11.29 16.71 -4.69
C HIS A 16 -11.65 17.55 -5.91
N VAL A 17 -11.09 17.21 -7.08
CA VAL A 17 -11.41 17.86 -8.36
C VAL A 17 -12.87 17.63 -8.77
N VAL A 18 -13.49 16.55 -8.32
CA VAL A 18 -14.94 16.34 -8.46
C VAL A 18 -15.65 17.12 -7.35
N PRO A 19 -16.58 18.02 -7.70
CA PRO A 19 -17.29 18.84 -6.73
C PRO A 19 -17.98 18.02 -5.64
N GLY A 20 -17.93 18.51 -4.41
CA GLY A 20 -18.58 17.86 -3.25
C GLY A 20 -17.77 16.76 -2.59
N LEU A 21 -16.66 16.32 -3.18
CA LEU A 21 -15.78 15.31 -2.61
C LEU A 21 -14.52 15.93 -1.96
N PHE A 22 -13.93 15.15 -1.03
CA PHE A 22 -12.67 15.46 -0.38
C PHE A 22 -11.71 14.28 -0.51
N VAL A 23 -10.42 14.58 -0.53
CA VAL A 23 -9.34 13.60 -0.45
C VAL A 23 -8.75 13.67 0.96
N VAL A 24 -8.64 12.53 1.63
CA VAL A 24 -7.84 12.39 2.84
C VAL A 24 -6.59 11.61 2.46
N GLN A 25 -5.43 12.21 2.66
CA GLN A 25 -4.15 11.65 2.22
C GLN A 25 -3.30 11.25 3.41
N GLY A 26 -2.86 10.00 3.39
CA GLY A 26 -1.77 9.47 4.21
C GLY A 26 -0.64 8.96 3.32
N GLY A 27 0.60 9.13 3.72
CA GLY A 27 1.77 8.72 2.96
C GLY A 27 2.75 7.86 3.77
N LEU A 28 3.31 6.83 3.15
CA LEU A 28 4.54 6.17 3.57
C LEU A 28 5.66 6.74 2.71
N ASP A 29 6.45 7.66 3.27
CA ASP A 29 7.38 8.50 2.53
C ASP A 29 8.52 7.71 1.83
N ALA A 30 8.78 6.48 2.23
CA ALA A 30 9.86 5.66 1.68
C ALA A 30 9.43 4.22 1.32
N GLY A 31 8.15 3.95 1.03
CA GLY A 31 7.68 2.57 0.83
C GLY A 31 8.44 1.78 -0.25
N GLY A 32 8.54 2.31 -1.45
CA GLY A 32 9.33 1.71 -2.53
C GLY A 32 10.84 1.72 -2.26
N ALA A 33 11.34 2.84 -1.71
CA ALA A 33 12.74 2.97 -1.32
C ALA A 33 13.13 2.00 -0.20
N PHE A 34 12.24 1.68 0.72
CA PHE A 34 12.46 0.70 1.76
C PHE A 34 12.66 -0.71 1.20
N LEU A 35 11.86 -1.10 0.20
CA LEU A 35 12.02 -2.39 -0.48
C LEU A 35 13.35 -2.46 -1.25
N ASP A 36 13.70 -1.42 -1.99
CA ASP A 36 14.97 -1.36 -2.74
C ASP A 36 16.18 -1.35 -1.79
N TRP A 37 16.12 -0.57 -0.71
CA TRP A 37 17.14 -0.54 0.33
C TRP A 37 17.31 -1.90 1.00
N THR A 38 16.20 -2.59 1.34
CA THR A 38 16.25 -3.93 1.92
C THR A 38 16.88 -4.92 0.93
N ALA A 39 16.52 -4.85 -0.35
CA ALA A 39 17.12 -5.67 -1.39
C ALA A 39 18.62 -5.44 -1.50
N GLN A 40 19.06 -4.20 -1.44
CA GLN A 40 20.49 -3.84 -1.42
C GLN A 40 21.20 -4.42 -0.19
N MET A 41 20.60 -4.28 1.00
CA MET A 41 21.16 -4.84 2.25
C MET A 41 21.27 -6.37 2.20
N LEU A 42 20.38 -7.03 1.47
CA LEU A 42 20.44 -8.47 1.21
C LEU A 42 21.43 -8.84 0.08
N GLY A 43 22.16 -7.89 -0.51
CA GLY A 43 23.13 -8.13 -1.56
C GLY A 43 22.51 -8.55 -2.90
N LEU A 44 21.29 -8.09 -3.20
CA LEU A 44 20.63 -8.37 -4.47
C LEU A 44 21.09 -7.39 -5.54
N GLU A 45 21.49 -7.92 -6.69
CA GLU A 45 22.03 -7.15 -7.84
C GLU A 45 21.59 -7.78 -9.17
N PRO A 46 21.49 -7.02 -10.26
CA PRO A 46 21.75 -5.57 -10.36
C PRO A 46 20.60 -4.71 -9.80
N ALA A 47 20.87 -3.42 -9.60
CA ALA A 47 19.90 -2.45 -9.03
C ALA A 47 18.56 -2.43 -9.77
N SER A 48 18.54 -2.60 -11.08
CA SER A 48 17.32 -2.62 -11.90
C SER A 48 16.38 -3.80 -11.60
N GLU A 49 16.88 -4.86 -10.97
CA GLU A 49 16.15 -6.10 -10.71
C GLU A 49 15.94 -6.39 -9.23
N ARG A 50 16.61 -5.63 -8.33
CA ARG A 50 16.62 -5.89 -6.87
C ARG A 50 15.25 -6.12 -6.28
N VAL A 51 14.29 -5.24 -6.57
CA VAL A 51 12.94 -5.36 -6.01
C VAL A 51 12.25 -6.62 -6.53
N GLY A 52 12.43 -6.97 -7.80
CA GLY A 52 11.91 -8.22 -8.36
C GLY A 52 12.49 -9.45 -7.65
N GLN A 53 13.82 -9.46 -7.42
CA GLN A 53 14.49 -10.54 -6.68
C GLN A 53 14.05 -10.59 -5.20
N LEU A 54 13.85 -9.43 -4.56
CA LEU A 54 13.31 -9.35 -3.21
C LEU A 54 11.92 -9.99 -3.13
N LEU A 55 11.06 -9.69 -4.10
CA LEU A 55 9.72 -10.25 -4.16
C LEU A 55 9.74 -11.76 -4.41
N ALA A 56 10.67 -12.25 -5.24
CA ALA A 56 10.86 -13.69 -5.45
C ALA A 56 11.28 -14.39 -4.15
N LEU A 57 12.24 -13.84 -3.40
CA LEU A 57 12.61 -14.35 -2.07
C LEU A 57 11.44 -14.30 -1.08
N ALA A 58 10.70 -13.20 -1.06
CA ALA A 58 9.55 -13.04 -0.17
C ALA A 58 8.44 -14.06 -0.45
N ALA A 59 8.30 -14.52 -1.69
CA ALA A 59 7.33 -15.54 -2.08
C ALA A 59 7.66 -16.94 -1.51
N GLU A 60 8.92 -17.20 -1.16
CA GLU A 60 9.37 -18.48 -0.59
C GLU A 60 9.08 -18.58 0.92
N ALA A 61 8.77 -17.48 1.60
CA ALA A 61 8.48 -17.46 3.01
C ALA A 61 6.95 -17.46 3.25
N ALA A 62 6.55 -18.15 4.34
CA ALA A 62 5.16 -18.17 4.76
C ALA A 62 4.64 -16.78 5.18
N PRO A 63 3.31 -16.53 5.14
CA PRO A 63 2.70 -15.35 5.73
C PRO A 63 3.13 -15.15 7.19
N GLY A 64 3.45 -13.88 7.54
CA GLY A 64 3.98 -13.53 8.86
C GLY A 64 5.48 -13.72 9.02
N ALA A 65 6.21 -14.08 7.94
CA ALA A 65 7.68 -14.17 7.90
C ALA A 65 8.27 -14.94 9.10
N GLU A 66 7.58 -15.99 9.57
CA GLU A 66 7.92 -16.80 10.75
C GLU A 66 8.16 -15.98 12.04
N GLY A 67 7.49 -14.84 12.18
CA GLY A 67 7.60 -13.94 13.32
C GLY A 67 8.61 -12.80 13.14
N VAL A 68 9.28 -12.71 12.00
CA VAL A 68 10.11 -11.54 11.67
C VAL A 68 9.19 -10.39 11.26
N VAL A 69 9.30 -9.25 11.92
CA VAL A 69 8.54 -8.04 11.60
C VAL A 69 9.48 -6.91 11.20
N ALA A 70 9.00 -6.00 10.36
CA ALA A 70 9.74 -4.83 9.98
C ALA A 70 8.90 -3.54 10.12
N LEU A 71 9.58 -2.44 10.41
CA LEU A 71 9.02 -1.08 10.36
C LEU A 71 9.69 -0.32 9.22
N PRO A 72 8.92 0.18 8.23
CA PRO A 72 9.48 0.76 7.02
C PRO A 72 9.82 2.26 7.15
N TYR A 73 10.32 2.70 8.29
CA TYR A 73 10.45 4.12 8.64
C TYR A 73 11.85 4.70 8.34
N LEU A 74 12.37 4.51 7.12
CA LEU A 74 13.66 5.08 6.72
C LEU A 74 13.71 6.60 6.84
N LEU A 75 12.59 7.27 6.58
CA LEU A 75 12.45 8.73 6.67
C LEU A 75 11.53 9.18 7.82
N GLY A 76 11.38 8.34 8.83
CA GLY A 76 10.45 8.56 9.93
C GLY A 76 9.08 7.90 9.68
N LYS A 77 8.22 7.92 10.71
CA LYS A 77 6.84 7.46 10.61
C LYS A 77 5.94 8.62 10.18
N GLY A 78 5.22 8.43 9.08
CA GLY A 78 4.16 9.33 8.64
C GLY A 78 2.86 9.12 9.43
N VAL A 79 1.74 9.23 8.74
CA VAL A 79 0.40 9.00 9.30
C VAL A 79 0.08 7.51 9.41
N PRO A 80 -0.82 7.10 10.31
CA PRO A 80 -1.31 7.87 11.46
C PRO A 80 -0.26 8.01 12.56
N HIS A 81 -0.39 9.04 13.40
CA HIS A 81 0.54 9.29 14.51
C HIS A 81 1.99 9.52 14.07
N ARG A 82 2.24 10.70 13.51
CA ARG A 82 3.57 11.09 13.02
C ARG A 82 4.63 10.99 14.10
N ALA A 83 5.75 10.34 13.77
CA ALA A 83 6.96 10.26 14.57
C ALA A 83 8.18 10.39 13.64
N PRO A 84 8.61 11.62 13.32
CA PRO A 84 9.68 11.85 12.36
C PRO A 84 11.04 11.32 12.82
N GLU A 85 11.21 11.09 14.11
CA GLU A 85 12.39 10.49 14.74
C GLU A 85 12.40 8.94 14.66
N ALA A 86 11.28 8.30 14.33
CA ALA A 86 11.23 6.84 14.16
C ALA A 86 12.18 6.39 13.05
N ARG A 87 12.73 5.21 13.20
CA ARG A 87 13.67 4.62 12.23
C ARG A 87 13.22 3.22 11.83
N ALA A 88 13.70 2.78 10.68
CA ALA A 88 13.46 1.42 10.19
C ALA A 88 14.02 0.40 11.19
N LEU A 89 13.32 -0.72 11.31
CA LEU A 89 13.65 -1.79 12.24
C LEU A 89 13.27 -3.14 11.61
N PHE A 90 14.10 -4.16 11.87
CA PHE A 90 13.75 -5.56 11.78
C PHE A 90 13.85 -6.19 13.16
N ALA A 91 12.80 -6.90 13.58
CA ALA A 91 12.73 -7.55 14.90
C ALA A 91 12.28 -9.00 14.77
N GLY A 92 12.46 -9.79 15.82
CA GLY A 92 12.06 -11.21 15.83
C GLY A 92 13.03 -12.15 15.11
N LEU A 93 14.24 -11.71 14.75
CA LEU A 93 15.22 -12.55 14.07
C LEU A 93 15.81 -13.61 15.01
N GLU A 94 15.87 -14.85 14.50
CA GLU A 94 16.51 -16.02 15.12
C GLU A 94 17.54 -16.64 14.17
N LEU A 95 18.36 -17.57 14.66
CA LEU A 95 19.39 -18.24 13.85
C LEU A 95 18.84 -19.02 12.64
N ARG A 96 17.60 -19.42 12.68
CA ARG A 96 16.92 -20.17 11.59
C ARG A 96 16.48 -19.27 10.45
N HIS A 97 16.34 -17.96 10.69
CA HIS A 97 15.85 -17.03 9.68
C HIS A 97 16.95 -16.68 8.69
N GLY A 98 16.56 -16.56 7.43
CA GLY A 98 17.42 -16.19 6.33
C GLY A 98 16.90 -15.00 5.53
N ARG A 99 17.39 -14.88 4.31
CA ARG A 99 17.06 -13.76 3.42
C ARG A 99 15.58 -13.70 3.05
N LYS A 100 14.91 -14.84 2.93
CA LYS A 100 13.51 -14.91 2.50
C LYS A 100 12.55 -14.37 3.59
N GLU A 101 12.81 -14.64 4.87
CA GLU A 101 12.01 -14.11 5.97
C GLU A 101 12.18 -12.60 6.09
N VAL A 102 13.40 -12.08 5.96
CA VAL A 102 13.68 -10.64 5.94
C VAL A 102 13.00 -9.97 4.73
N ALA A 103 13.07 -10.57 3.55
CA ALA A 103 12.40 -10.07 2.35
C ALA A 103 10.88 -10.06 2.52
N ARG A 104 10.31 -11.12 3.10
CA ARG A 104 8.88 -11.24 3.37
C ARG A 104 8.42 -10.17 4.36
N ALA A 105 9.10 -10.03 5.49
CA ALA A 105 8.82 -9.02 6.50
C ALA A 105 8.85 -7.60 5.93
N ALA A 106 9.81 -7.30 5.03
CA ALA A 106 9.87 -6.00 4.37
C ALA A 106 8.65 -5.71 3.49
N VAL A 107 8.17 -6.70 2.73
CA VAL A 107 6.96 -6.53 1.89
C VAL A 107 5.73 -6.37 2.79
N GLU A 108 5.58 -7.22 3.81
CA GLU A 108 4.46 -7.19 4.76
C GLU A 108 4.42 -5.87 5.55
N ALA A 109 5.56 -5.29 5.91
CA ALA A 109 5.63 -4.00 6.60
C ALA A 109 4.89 -2.89 5.85
N THR A 110 4.92 -2.89 4.52
CA THR A 110 4.18 -1.92 3.70
C THR A 110 2.67 -2.15 3.76
N ALA A 111 2.24 -3.40 3.90
CA ALA A 111 0.83 -3.76 4.03
C ALA A 111 0.32 -3.49 5.46
N TYR A 112 1.10 -3.75 6.49
CA TYR A 112 0.75 -3.38 7.88
C TYR A 112 0.62 -1.86 8.04
N TRP A 113 1.51 -1.09 7.41
CA TRP A 113 1.36 0.36 7.39
C TRP A 113 0.04 0.78 6.70
N LEU A 114 -0.30 0.19 5.56
CA LEU A 114 -1.59 0.43 4.88
C LEU A 114 -2.76 0.08 5.80
N ARG A 115 -2.70 -1.07 6.49
CA ARG A 115 -3.73 -1.52 7.43
C ARG A 115 -3.91 -0.53 8.58
N SER A 116 -2.83 -0.02 9.17
CA SER A 116 -2.92 0.97 10.26
C SER A 116 -3.61 2.26 9.82
N ASN A 117 -3.41 2.68 8.57
CA ASN A 117 -4.13 3.82 7.98
C ASN A 117 -5.61 3.51 7.75
N LEU A 118 -5.93 2.31 7.25
CA LEU A 118 -7.32 1.88 7.08
C LEU A 118 -8.07 1.85 8.41
N ASP A 119 -7.46 1.33 9.47
CA ASP A 119 -8.08 1.25 10.79
C ASP A 119 -8.32 2.64 11.38
N ALA A 120 -7.34 3.55 11.26
CA ALA A 120 -7.52 4.93 11.67
C ALA A 120 -8.62 5.64 10.87
N LEU A 121 -8.69 5.45 9.56
CA LEU A 121 -9.72 6.03 8.71
C LEU A 121 -11.11 5.42 8.99
N ARG A 122 -11.20 4.11 9.24
CA ARG A 122 -12.44 3.45 9.66
C ARG A 122 -12.97 4.06 10.95
N ALA A 123 -12.10 4.25 11.95
CA ALA A 123 -12.47 4.88 13.22
C ALA A 123 -12.96 6.33 13.05
N LEU A 124 -12.28 7.11 12.19
CA LEU A 124 -12.64 8.51 11.93
C LEU A 124 -13.92 8.68 11.12
N LEU A 125 -14.15 7.80 10.15
CA LEU A 125 -15.24 7.96 9.17
C LEU A 125 -16.49 7.15 9.54
N GLY A 126 -16.36 6.18 10.45
CA GLY A 126 -17.44 5.23 10.77
C GLY A 126 -17.84 4.35 9.59
N ALA A 127 -16.96 4.20 8.60
CA ALA A 127 -17.24 3.46 7.37
C ALA A 127 -16.01 2.64 6.95
N THR A 128 -16.27 1.47 6.39
CA THR A 128 -15.25 0.59 5.79
C THR A 128 -15.39 0.63 4.27
N PRO A 129 -14.31 0.85 3.52
CA PRO A 129 -14.37 0.75 2.06
C PRO A 129 -14.67 -0.68 1.64
N ASN A 130 -15.36 -0.84 0.50
CA ASN A 130 -15.68 -2.17 -0.04
C ASN A 130 -14.48 -2.82 -0.73
N ALA A 131 -13.52 -2.03 -1.18
CA ALA A 131 -12.29 -2.48 -1.84
C ALA A 131 -11.21 -1.39 -1.77
N MET A 132 -9.98 -1.79 -1.99
CA MET A 132 -8.83 -0.92 -2.21
C MET A 132 -8.47 -0.93 -3.70
N ILE A 133 -8.03 0.21 -4.24
CA ILE A 133 -7.55 0.32 -5.61
C ILE A 133 -6.06 0.65 -5.58
N GLY A 134 -5.23 -0.25 -6.11
CA GLY A 134 -3.79 -0.08 -6.20
C GLY A 134 -3.35 0.39 -7.57
N THR A 135 -2.85 1.61 -7.69
CA THR A 135 -2.26 2.13 -8.92
C THR A 135 -0.74 2.21 -8.81
N GLY A 136 -0.07 2.30 -9.94
CA GLY A 136 1.38 2.41 -10.02
C GLY A 136 2.12 1.06 -9.98
N ARG A 137 3.39 1.10 -10.40
CA ARG A 137 4.23 -0.07 -10.67
C ARG A 137 4.38 -1.02 -9.46
N GLY A 138 4.54 -0.49 -8.25
CA GLY A 138 4.73 -1.29 -7.04
C GLY A 138 3.52 -2.17 -6.66
N ASN A 139 2.31 -1.82 -7.11
CA ASN A 139 1.10 -2.58 -6.83
C ASN A 139 0.78 -3.66 -7.89
N ARG A 140 1.53 -3.72 -8.99
CA ARG A 140 1.31 -4.69 -10.08
C ARG A 140 1.87 -6.08 -9.77
N ALA A 141 2.79 -6.19 -8.84
CA ALA A 141 3.31 -7.48 -8.41
C ALA A 141 2.20 -8.25 -7.66
N ALA A 142 1.82 -9.42 -8.18
CA ALA A 142 0.73 -10.24 -7.63
C ALA A 142 0.92 -10.53 -6.14
N LEU A 143 2.16 -10.84 -5.71
CA LEU A 143 2.48 -11.06 -4.31
C LEU A 143 2.15 -9.84 -3.43
N VAL A 144 2.54 -8.64 -3.86
CA VAL A 144 2.29 -7.40 -3.11
C VAL A 144 0.80 -7.12 -3.00
N ALA A 145 0.07 -7.28 -4.11
CA ALA A 145 -1.37 -7.07 -4.16
C ALA A 145 -2.13 -8.07 -3.27
N GLN A 146 -1.73 -9.36 -3.30
CA GLN A 146 -2.32 -10.39 -2.46
C GLN A 146 -2.03 -10.14 -0.98
N ILE A 147 -0.77 -9.86 -0.60
CA ILE A 147 -0.42 -9.54 0.80
C ILE A 147 -1.25 -8.35 1.31
N LYS A 148 -1.44 -7.31 0.50
CA LYS A 148 -2.26 -6.15 0.89
C LYS A 148 -3.73 -6.53 1.08
N ALA A 149 -4.28 -7.37 0.21
CA ALA A 149 -5.65 -7.87 0.36
C ALA A 149 -5.79 -8.69 1.65
N ASP A 150 -4.85 -9.61 1.89
CA ASP A 150 -4.87 -10.51 3.04
C ASP A 150 -4.70 -9.75 4.36
N VAL A 151 -3.73 -8.83 4.45
CA VAL A 151 -3.48 -8.02 5.65
C VAL A 151 -4.65 -7.08 5.94
N ALA A 152 -5.25 -6.47 4.91
CA ALA A 152 -6.36 -5.53 5.10
C ALA A 152 -7.73 -6.20 5.29
N GLY A 153 -7.86 -7.48 4.92
CA GLY A 153 -9.15 -8.18 4.88
C GLY A 153 -10.13 -7.58 3.87
N LEU A 154 -9.62 -6.96 2.79
CA LEU A 154 -10.40 -6.28 1.77
C LEU A 154 -9.91 -6.64 0.38
N PRO A 155 -10.80 -6.74 -0.62
CA PRO A 155 -10.39 -6.88 -2.01
C PRO A 155 -9.42 -5.77 -2.43
N PHE A 156 -8.33 -6.17 -3.11
CA PHE A 156 -7.36 -5.24 -3.68
C PHE A 156 -7.42 -5.32 -5.20
N VAL A 157 -7.85 -4.23 -5.82
CA VAL A 157 -8.06 -4.13 -7.27
C VAL A 157 -6.89 -3.40 -7.90
N VAL A 158 -6.24 -4.01 -8.88
CA VAL A 158 -5.14 -3.42 -9.64
C VAL A 158 -5.62 -3.18 -11.07
N PRO A 159 -5.86 -1.92 -11.47
CA PRO A 159 -6.21 -1.58 -12.84
C PRO A 159 -5.07 -1.90 -13.81
N GLU A 160 -5.40 -2.29 -15.05
CA GLU A 160 -4.41 -2.48 -16.12
C GLU A 160 -3.68 -1.18 -16.52
N ILE A 161 -4.18 -0.05 -16.08
CA ILE A 161 -3.65 1.28 -16.39
C ILE A 161 -2.28 1.46 -15.74
N GLU A 162 -1.26 1.69 -16.56
CA GLU A 162 0.12 1.89 -16.05
C GLU A 162 0.27 3.22 -15.35
N GLU A 163 -0.19 4.29 -15.98
CA GLU A 163 -0.01 5.66 -15.52
C GLU A 163 -1.36 6.29 -15.12
N GLY A 164 -1.94 5.80 -14.01
CA GLY A 164 -3.22 6.27 -13.50
C GLY A 164 -3.29 7.78 -13.24
N THR A 165 -2.17 8.37 -12.81
CA THR A 165 -2.07 9.83 -12.58
C THR A 165 -2.16 10.60 -13.89
N ALA A 166 -1.43 10.17 -14.92
CA ALA A 166 -1.47 10.78 -16.24
C ALA A 166 -2.85 10.65 -16.89
N LEU A 167 -3.47 9.48 -16.75
CA LEU A 167 -4.85 9.26 -17.21
C LEU A 167 -5.83 10.19 -16.50
N GLY A 168 -5.73 10.33 -15.18
CA GLY A 168 -6.57 11.25 -14.42
C GLY A 168 -6.44 12.70 -14.90
N ALA A 169 -5.21 13.16 -15.15
CA ALA A 169 -4.96 14.49 -15.71
C ALA A 169 -5.56 14.66 -17.11
N ALA A 170 -5.43 13.65 -17.99
CA ALA A 170 -6.01 13.67 -19.34
C ALA A 170 -7.55 13.72 -19.31
N LEU A 171 -8.18 12.95 -18.41
CA LEU A 171 -9.63 12.96 -18.22
C LEU A 171 -10.12 14.35 -17.74
N LEU A 172 -9.41 14.96 -16.79
CA LEU A 172 -9.74 16.31 -16.31
C LEU A 172 -9.59 17.35 -17.41
N ALA A 173 -8.55 17.27 -18.23
CA ALA A 173 -8.38 18.13 -19.38
C ALA A 173 -9.53 17.96 -20.38
N GLY A 174 -9.92 16.71 -20.67
CA GLY A 174 -11.07 16.40 -21.54
C GLY A 174 -12.40 16.96 -21.04
N ILE A 175 -12.62 16.92 -19.72
CA ILE A 175 -13.79 17.57 -19.08
C ILE A 175 -13.70 19.08 -19.25
N GLY A 176 -12.51 19.66 -18.98
CA GLY A 176 -12.30 21.11 -19.05
C GLY A 176 -12.55 21.72 -20.43
N VAL A 177 -12.31 20.97 -21.51
CA VAL A 177 -12.55 21.40 -22.89
C VAL A 177 -13.86 20.85 -23.49
N GLY A 178 -14.69 20.17 -22.67
CA GLY A 178 -16.02 19.71 -23.08
C GLY A 178 -16.04 18.42 -23.92
N VAL A 179 -14.94 17.65 -23.96
CA VAL A 179 -14.90 16.32 -24.59
C VAL A 179 -15.72 15.32 -23.77
N PHE A 180 -15.68 15.43 -22.46
CA PHE A 180 -16.49 14.66 -21.52
C PHE A 180 -17.34 15.61 -20.67
N ALA A 181 -18.60 15.25 -20.43
CA ALA A 181 -19.47 16.04 -19.54
C ALA A 181 -19.08 15.87 -18.05
N SER A 182 -18.56 14.70 -17.69
CA SER A 182 -18.14 14.37 -16.32
C SER A 182 -17.12 13.23 -16.28
N ALA A 183 -16.54 12.98 -15.14
CA ALA A 183 -15.67 11.81 -14.91
C ALA A 183 -16.42 10.47 -15.08
N ALA A 184 -17.75 10.47 -15.00
CA ALA A 184 -18.57 9.27 -15.21
C ALA A 184 -18.64 8.88 -16.69
N ASP A 185 -18.41 9.83 -17.60
CA ASP A 185 -18.47 9.66 -19.04
C ASP A 185 -17.14 9.17 -19.64
N ALA A 186 -16.15 8.88 -18.78
CA ALA A 186 -14.87 8.33 -19.23
C ALA A 186 -15.12 7.03 -20.03
N PRO A 187 -14.36 6.80 -21.12
CA PRO A 187 -14.55 5.62 -21.98
C PRO A 187 -14.54 4.32 -21.17
N ALA A 188 -15.39 3.37 -21.55
CA ALA A 188 -15.46 2.07 -20.88
C ALA A 188 -14.11 1.32 -20.89
N SER A 189 -13.28 1.55 -21.91
CA SER A 189 -11.90 1.03 -22.03
C SER A 189 -10.99 1.45 -20.90
N VAL A 190 -11.26 2.60 -20.26
CA VAL A 190 -10.53 3.07 -19.06
C VAL A 190 -10.88 2.26 -17.83
N ARG A 191 -12.01 1.56 -17.84
CA ARG A 191 -12.52 0.74 -16.72
C ARG A 191 -12.34 -0.76 -16.94
N ALA A 192 -11.89 -1.18 -18.12
CA ALA A 192 -11.67 -2.58 -18.47
C ALA A 192 -10.30 -3.07 -17.96
N GLY A 193 -10.20 -4.36 -17.69
CA GLY A 193 -8.94 -5.02 -17.35
C GLY A 193 -8.46 -4.70 -15.93
N ASN A 194 -9.17 -5.21 -14.92
CA ASN A 194 -8.72 -5.12 -13.52
C ASN A 194 -8.37 -6.51 -13.01
N ALA A 195 -7.17 -6.68 -12.47
CA ALA A 195 -6.87 -7.82 -11.61
C ALA A 195 -7.45 -7.56 -10.21
N CYS A 196 -8.21 -8.52 -9.68
CA CYS A 196 -8.80 -8.43 -8.35
C CYS A 196 -8.23 -9.54 -7.47
N TYR A 197 -7.66 -9.16 -6.34
CA TYR A 197 -7.11 -10.05 -5.33
C TYR A 197 -8.06 -10.05 -4.14
N ALA A 198 -8.80 -11.14 -3.97
CA ALA A 198 -9.63 -11.35 -2.79
C ALA A 198 -8.75 -11.77 -1.60
N PRO A 199 -9.07 -11.36 -0.37
CA PRO A 199 -8.34 -11.83 0.79
C PRO A 199 -8.52 -13.35 0.97
N ASP A 200 -7.42 -14.07 1.18
CA ASP A 200 -7.43 -15.46 1.62
C ASP A 200 -7.74 -15.52 3.11
N ALA A 201 -8.77 -16.26 3.51
CA ALA A 201 -9.25 -16.29 4.89
C ALA A 201 -8.20 -16.86 5.86
N THR A 202 -7.39 -17.82 5.42
CA THR A 202 -6.35 -18.44 6.25
C THR A 202 -5.18 -17.49 6.45
N ALA A 203 -4.72 -16.85 5.36
CA ALA A 203 -3.66 -15.86 5.42
C ALA A 203 -4.09 -14.64 6.23
N HIS A 204 -5.33 -14.16 6.04
CA HIS A 204 -5.89 -13.05 6.81
C HIS A 204 -5.88 -13.34 8.31
N ALA A 205 -6.34 -14.53 8.73
CA ALA A 205 -6.34 -14.93 10.14
C ALA A 205 -4.92 -14.97 10.73
N ALA A 206 -3.93 -15.45 9.97
CA ALA A 206 -2.53 -15.40 10.39
C ALA A 206 -2.02 -13.96 10.54
N TYR A 207 -2.32 -13.09 9.57
CA TYR A 207 -1.94 -11.67 9.63
C TYR A 207 -2.60 -10.90 10.77
N GLU A 208 -3.84 -11.22 11.14
CA GLU A 208 -4.49 -10.62 12.31
C GLU A 208 -3.71 -10.92 13.60
N GLN A 209 -3.20 -12.15 13.77
CA GLN A 209 -2.39 -12.51 14.93
C GLN A 209 -1.06 -11.74 14.96
N HIS A 210 -0.37 -11.62 13.82
CA HIS A 210 0.89 -10.90 13.72
C HIS A 210 0.73 -9.38 13.85
N TYR A 211 -0.40 -8.83 13.41
CA TYR A 211 -0.66 -7.39 13.51
C TYR A 211 -1.03 -6.95 14.91
N ALA A 212 -1.62 -7.85 15.72
CA ALA A 212 -2.03 -7.56 17.11
C ALA A 212 -0.88 -7.73 18.13
N ALA A 213 0.20 -8.43 17.75
CA ALA A 213 1.37 -8.71 18.61
C ALA A 213 2.36 -7.54 18.66
#